data_065831528c13df27de700da7a85a8348
#
_entry.id   065831528c13df27de700da7a85a8348
#
_cell.length_a   1.000
_cell.length_b   1.000
_cell.length_c   1.000
_cell.angle_alpha   90.00
_cell.angle_beta   90.00
_cell.angle_gamma   90.00
#
_symmetry.space_group_name_H-M   'P 1'
#
loop_
_entity.id
_entity.type
_entity.pdbx_description
1 polymer ?
#
loop_
_entity_poly.entity_id
_entity_poly.type
_entity_poly.pdbx_seq_one_letter_code
_entity_poly.pdbx_strand_id
1 'polypeptide(L)'
;RFIAAYNKVYDDPERLDAAAAIMGWHRDDWSSLDEELDEETIKQIRPVEMDELSKMEPYTIHRHPIYISSTGLYAYLRNAWEHYMRNNREQSAPHLSWSYCASLADGERHSILAANCLDLGDYLLAVCHFKKAHAALNESLRLNRLFSHQTDMVFQKYQKESNMRLHDLREIWLRVMHDCRK
;
A
#
# COMPACT_ATOMS: atom_id res chain seq x y z
N ARG A 1 -11.46 4.81 -4.57
CA ARG A 1 -12.19 3.54 -4.76
C ARG A 1 -11.73 2.49 -3.76
N PHE A 2 -10.43 2.14 -3.69
CA PHE A 2 -9.91 1.11 -2.79
C PHE A 2 -10.25 1.36 -1.31
N ILE A 3 -10.01 2.55 -0.76
CA ILE A 3 -10.35 2.87 0.64
C ILE A 3 -11.86 2.72 0.91
N ALA A 4 -12.72 3.03 -0.05
CA ALA A 4 -14.15 2.81 0.11
C ALA A 4 -14.53 1.32 0.14
N ALA A 5 -13.86 0.49 -0.67
CA ALA A 5 -14.01 -0.96 -0.63
C ALA A 5 -13.48 -1.53 0.69
N TYR A 6 -12.27 -1.13 1.08
CA TYR A 6 -11.64 -1.54 2.33
C TYR A 6 -12.49 -1.21 3.56
N ASN A 7 -13.05 0.01 3.63
CA ASN A 7 -13.89 0.40 4.77
C ASN A 7 -15.21 -0.36 4.85
N LYS A 8 -15.72 -0.93 3.74
CA LYS A 8 -16.93 -1.77 3.76
C LYS A 8 -16.70 -3.13 4.43
N VAL A 9 -15.47 -3.62 4.35
CA VAL A 9 -15.07 -4.94 4.87
C VAL A 9 -14.12 -4.81 6.06
N TYR A 10 -14.11 -3.67 6.72
CA TYR A 10 -13.15 -3.31 7.77
C TYR A 10 -13.08 -4.31 8.93
N ASP A 11 -14.22 -4.88 9.32
CA ASP A 11 -14.33 -5.83 10.44
C ASP A 11 -14.06 -7.29 10.01
N ASP A 12 -13.85 -7.54 8.72
CA ASP A 12 -13.55 -8.87 8.21
C ASP A 12 -12.08 -9.23 8.53
N PRO A 13 -11.82 -10.43 9.09
CA PRO A 13 -10.45 -10.91 9.28
C PRO A 13 -9.64 -10.95 7.97
N GLU A 14 -10.28 -11.30 6.85
CA GLU A 14 -9.69 -11.36 5.50
C GLU A 14 -9.97 -10.10 4.67
N ARG A 15 -10.11 -8.94 5.33
CA ARG A 15 -10.50 -7.67 4.70
C ARG A 15 -9.65 -7.25 3.50
N LEU A 16 -8.36 -7.63 3.45
CA LEU A 16 -7.51 -7.34 2.29
C LEU A 16 -7.99 -8.09 1.04
N ASP A 17 -8.24 -9.38 1.18
CA ASP A 17 -8.71 -10.21 0.08
C ASP A 17 -10.17 -9.87 -0.29
N ALA A 18 -11.00 -9.56 0.69
CA ALA A 18 -12.37 -9.09 0.47
C ALA A 18 -12.39 -7.72 -0.24
N ALA A 19 -11.51 -6.78 0.13
CA ALA A 19 -11.39 -5.49 -0.56
C ALA A 19 -10.84 -5.65 -1.99
N ALA A 20 -9.87 -6.55 -2.20
CA ALA A 20 -9.36 -6.90 -3.52
C ALA A 20 -10.46 -7.47 -4.42
N ALA A 21 -11.28 -8.38 -3.91
CA ALA A 21 -12.42 -8.94 -4.65
C ALA A 21 -13.43 -7.86 -5.06
N ILE A 22 -13.73 -6.87 -4.18
CA ILE A 22 -14.60 -5.74 -4.52
C ILE A 22 -13.97 -4.86 -5.62
N MET A 23 -12.64 -4.77 -5.67
CA MET A 23 -11.90 -4.05 -6.71
C MET A 23 -11.80 -4.83 -8.02
N GLY A 24 -12.16 -6.11 -8.04
CA GLY A 24 -12.00 -7.02 -9.16
C GLY A 24 -10.58 -7.55 -9.31
N TRP A 25 -9.79 -7.52 -8.25
CA TRP A 25 -8.43 -8.07 -8.23
C TRP A 25 -8.46 -9.52 -7.78
N HIS A 26 -7.77 -10.37 -8.50
CA HIS A 26 -7.51 -11.74 -8.09
C HIS A 26 -6.28 -11.79 -7.17
N ARG A 27 -6.09 -12.92 -6.50
CA ARG A 27 -4.99 -13.09 -5.55
C ARG A 27 -3.62 -12.93 -6.21
N ASP A 28 -3.51 -13.32 -7.47
CA ASP A 28 -2.27 -13.28 -8.25
C ASP A 28 -1.96 -11.86 -8.81
N ASP A 29 -2.97 -10.98 -8.88
CA ASP A 29 -2.78 -9.59 -9.36
C ASP A 29 -1.92 -8.73 -8.41
N TRP A 30 -1.70 -9.18 -7.16
CA TRP A 30 -0.87 -8.43 -6.20
C TRP A 30 0.61 -8.44 -6.55
N SER A 31 1.12 -9.51 -7.15
CA SER A 31 2.54 -9.67 -7.42
C SER A 31 2.96 -9.18 -8.80
N SER A 32 2.04 -9.02 -9.74
CA SER A 32 2.34 -8.70 -11.15
C SER A 32 3.47 -9.55 -11.74
N LEU A 33 3.65 -10.76 -11.20
CA LEU A 33 4.46 -11.75 -11.87
C LEU A 33 3.66 -12.12 -13.11
N ASP A 34 4.05 -11.57 -14.26
CA ASP A 34 3.55 -12.07 -15.52
C ASP A 34 3.74 -13.58 -15.49
N GLU A 35 2.64 -14.33 -15.63
CA GLU A 35 2.78 -15.73 -16.03
C GLU A 35 3.70 -15.70 -17.23
N GLU A 36 4.87 -16.35 -17.14
CA GLU A 36 5.73 -16.52 -18.31
C GLU A 36 4.82 -17.09 -19.40
N LEU A 37 4.41 -16.20 -20.32
CA LEU A 37 3.63 -16.61 -21.46
C LEU A 37 4.47 -17.66 -22.17
N ASP A 38 4.01 -18.90 -22.18
CA ASP A 38 4.72 -19.97 -22.86
C ASP A 38 4.92 -19.62 -24.33
N GLU A 39 5.95 -20.14 -24.95
CA GLU A 39 6.27 -19.82 -26.34
C GLU A 39 5.12 -20.14 -27.32
N GLU A 40 4.19 -21.03 -26.95
CA GLU A 40 2.98 -21.32 -27.73
C GLU A 40 1.95 -20.20 -27.64
N THR A 41 1.75 -19.63 -26.46
CA THR A 41 0.84 -18.49 -26.24
C THR A 41 1.37 -17.24 -26.96
N ILE A 42 2.70 -16.99 -26.90
CA ILE A 42 3.33 -15.88 -27.64
C ILE A 42 3.12 -16.02 -29.16
N LYS A 43 3.21 -17.24 -29.72
CA LYS A 43 2.97 -17.49 -31.15
C LYS A 43 1.51 -17.33 -31.57
N GLN A 44 0.56 -17.40 -30.64
CA GLN A 44 -0.86 -17.24 -30.89
C GLN A 44 -1.32 -15.76 -30.73
N ILE A 45 -0.51 -14.89 -30.18
CA ILE A 45 -0.80 -13.47 -30.09
C ILE A 45 -0.81 -12.89 -31.52
N ARG A 46 -1.99 -12.59 -32.04
CA ARG A 46 -2.12 -11.88 -33.31
C ARG A 46 -1.46 -10.51 -33.20
N PRO A 47 -0.77 -10.03 -34.26
CA PRO A 47 -0.34 -8.65 -34.31
C PRO A 47 -1.56 -7.76 -34.08
N VAL A 48 -1.55 -6.99 -33.02
CA VAL A 48 -2.62 -6.03 -32.72
C VAL A 48 -2.59 -4.96 -33.82
N GLU A 49 -3.69 -4.77 -34.50
CA GLU A 49 -3.77 -3.73 -35.54
C GLU A 49 -3.58 -2.35 -34.91
N MET A 50 -2.85 -1.46 -35.61
CA MET A 50 -2.54 -0.10 -35.13
C MET A 50 -3.78 0.67 -34.69
N ASP A 51 -4.94 0.37 -35.26
CA ASP A 51 -6.22 1.00 -34.92
C ASP A 51 -6.82 0.50 -33.60
N GLU A 52 -6.51 -0.74 -33.19
CA GLU A 52 -6.87 -1.28 -31.87
C GLU A 52 -5.95 -0.74 -30.78
N LEU A 53 -4.63 -0.60 -31.05
CA LEU A 53 -3.67 0.03 -30.15
C LEU A 53 -4.04 1.47 -29.81
N SER A 54 -4.60 2.22 -30.77
CA SER A 54 -5.03 3.62 -30.55
C SER A 54 -6.27 3.73 -29.66
N LYS A 55 -7.04 2.65 -29.50
CA LYS A 55 -8.25 2.59 -28.66
C LYS A 55 -7.95 2.04 -27.26
N MET A 56 -6.77 1.43 -27.05
CA MET A 56 -6.36 0.94 -25.73
C MET A 56 -5.90 2.13 -24.89
N GLU A 57 -6.54 2.33 -23.75
CA GLU A 57 -6.02 3.28 -22.77
C GLU A 57 -4.61 2.86 -22.34
N PRO A 58 -3.62 3.78 -22.39
CA PRO A 58 -2.25 3.43 -22.01
C PRO A 58 -2.23 2.91 -20.57
N TYR A 59 -1.50 1.82 -20.34
CA TYR A 59 -1.23 1.33 -19.01
C TYR A 59 -0.45 2.38 -18.23
N THR A 60 -0.81 2.58 -16.97
CA THR A 60 -0.09 3.45 -16.05
C THR A 60 0.06 2.74 -14.71
N ILE A 61 1.15 3.01 -13.99
CA ILE A 61 1.40 2.52 -12.63
C ILE A 61 0.22 2.77 -11.66
N HIS A 62 -0.59 3.78 -11.95
CA HIS A 62 -1.79 4.12 -11.17
C HIS A 62 -2.89 3.03 -11.22
N ARG A 63 -2.76 2.03 -12.09
CA ARG A 63 -3.64 0.85 -12.15
C ARG A 63 -3.09 -0.33 -11.34
N HIS A 64 -1.81 -0.28 -10.98
CA HIS A 64 -1.16 -1.36 -10.26
C HIS A 64 -1.77 -1.52 -8.85
N PRO A 65 -2.22 -2.73 -8.44
CA PRO A 65 -2.89 -2.95 -7.15
C PRO A 65 -2.06 -2.47 -5.95
N ILE A 66 -0.76 -2.75 -5.94
CA ILE A 66 0.16 -2.31 -4.87
C ILE A 66 0.25 -0.79 -4.78
N TYR A 67 0.32 -0.11 -5.93
CA TYR A 67 0.31 1.36 -5.97
C TYR A 67 -0.99 1.92 -5.37
N ILE A 68 -2.13 1.40 -5.82
CA ILE A 68 -3.46 1.88 -5.40
C ILE A 68 -3.67 1.63 -3.91
N SER A 69 -3.37 0.43 -3.42
CA SER A 69 -3.56 0.05 -2.02
C SER A 69 -2.62 0.82 -1.09
N SER A 70 -1.34 0.89 -1.42
CA SER A 70 -0.34 1.59 -0.61
C SER A 70 -0.64 3.09 -0.53
N THR A 71 -0.83 3.76 -1.68
CA THR A 71 -1.16 5.20 -1.69
C THR A 71 -2.48 5.51 -0.99
N GLY A 72 -3.49 4.64 -1.16
CA GLY A 72 -4.79 4.79 -0.50
C GLY A 72 -4.67 4.69 1.03
N LEU A 73 -4.00 3.66 1.54
CA LEU A 73 -3.83 3.46 2.98
C LEU A 73 -2.97 4.56 3.61
N TYR A 74 -1.87 4.97 2.96
CA TYR A 74 -1.04 6.09 3.46
C TYR A 74 -1.77 7.44 3.41
N ALA A 75 -2.55 7.70 2.36
CA ALA A 75 -3.38 8.91 2.32
C ALA A 75 -4.40 8.95 3.48
N TYR A 76 -5.02 7.80 3.79
CA TYR A 76 -5.89 7.70 4.96
C TYR A 76 -5.13 8.00 6.26
N LEU A 77 -3.96 7.37 6.47
CA LEU A 77 -3.15 7.56 7.68
C LEU A 77 -2.76 9.02 7.90
N ARG A 78 -2.30 9.70 6.83
CA ARG A 78 -1.94 11.12 6.89
C ARG A 78 -3.15 12.01 7.20
N ASN A 79 -4.25 11.80 6.50
CA ASN A 79 -5.46 12.60 6.70
C ASN A 79 -6.04 12.42 8.11
N ALA A 80 -6.05 11.18 8.61
CA ALA A 80 -6.51 10.88 9.97
C ALA A 80 -5.60 11.53 11.03
N TRP A 81 -4.27 11.48 10.84
CA TRP A 81 -3.31 12.15 11.70
C TRP A 81 -3.47 13.67 11.68
N GLU A 82 -3.58 14.25 10.50
CA GLU A 82 -3.79 15.70 10.35
C GLU A 82 -5.09 16.15 11.02
N HIS A 83 -6.17 15.39 10.85
CA HIS A 83 -7.44 15.66 11.51
C HIS A 83 -7.32 15.63 13.03
N TYR A 84 -6.64 14.61 13.58
CA TYR A 84 -6.38 14.48 15.00
C TYR A 84 -5.56 15.69 15.50
N MET A 85 -4.46 16.04 14.82
CA MET A 85 -3.56 17.13 15.22
C MET A 85 -4.18 18.51 15.14
N ARG A 86 -5.14 18.75 14.24
CA ARG A 86 -5.85 20.05 14.18
C ARG A 86 -6.56 20.39 15.48
N ASN A 87 -7.08 19.38 16.17
CA ASN A 87 -7.86 19.54 17.38
C ASN A 87 -7.03 19.33 18.68
N ASN A 88 -5.83 18.77 18.57
CA ASN A 88 -5.04 18.30 19.73
C ASN A 88 -3.56 18.73 19.67
N ARG A 89 -3.25 19.90 19.10
CA ARG A 89 -1.87 20.37 18.88
C ARG A 89 -1.02 20.40 20.14
N GLU A 90 -1.62 20.80 21.25
CA GLU A 90 -0.90 20.98 22.53
C GLU A 90 -0.58 19.66 23.24
N GLN A 91 -1.22 18.56 22.83
CA GLN A 91 -1.08 17.27 23.51
C GLN A 91 0.08 16.42 22.97
N SER A 92 0.66 16.78 21.83
CA SER A 92 1.71 16.02 21.19
C SER A 92 3.02 16.80 21.12
N ALA A 93 4.12 16.14 21.52
CA ALA A 93 5.45 16.74 21.37
C ALA A 93 5.77 16.97 19.87
N PRO A 94 6.14 18.19 19.46
CA PRO A 94 6.31 18.52 18.04
C PRO A 94 7.31 17.63 17.30
N HIS A 95 8.40 17.26 17.96
CA HIS A 95 9.44 16.39 17.39
C HIS A 95 8.93 14.96 17.11
N LEU A 96 8.08 14.41 17.99
CA LEU A 96 7.47 13.10 17.78
C LEU A 96 6.47 13.13 16.63
N SER A 97 5.64 14.18 16.57
CA SER A 97 4.67 14.39 15.50
C SER A 97 5.36 14.52 14.14
N TRP A 98 6.45 15.28 14.09
CA TRP A 98 7.26 15.41 12.89
C TRP A 98 7.88 14.08 12.45
N SER A 99 8.53 13.36 13.39
CA SER A 99 9.14 12.07 13.12
C SER A 99 8.11 11.04 12.63
N TYR A 100 6.90 11.06 13.19
CA TYR A 100 5.82 10.20 12.74
C TYR A 100 5.38 10.51 11.30
N CYS A 101 5.16 11.78 10.98
CA CYS A 101 4.84 12.21 9.61
C CYS A 101 5.95 11.82 8.62
N ALA A 102 7.21 12.01 9.00
CA ALA A 102 8.36 11.64 8.18
C ALA A 102 8.42 10.13 7.92
N SER A 103 8.19 9.31 8.95
CA SER A 103 8.17 7.85 8.81
C SER A 103 7.02 7.36 7.90
N LEU A 104 5.84 7.97 7.97
CA LEU A 104 4.74 7.67 7.05
C LEU A 104 5.09 8.05 5.61
N ALA A 105 5.68 9.24 5.40
CA ALA A 105 6.09 9.70 4.08
C ALA A 105 7.19 8.83 3.47
N ASP A 106 8.17 8.38 4.26
CA ASP A 106 9.23 7.47 3.81
C ASP A 106 8.67 6.09 3.44
N GLY A 107 7.76 5.56 4.24
CA GLY A 107 7.09 4.30 3.95
C GLY A 107 6.31 4.34 2.64
N GLU A 108 5.51 5.39 2.43
CA GLU A 108 4.78 5.61 1.18
C GLU A 108 5.71 5.73 -0.01
N ARG A 109 6.74 6.58 0.09
CA ARG A 109 7.71 6.79 -0.98
C ARG A 109 8.36 5.49 -1.42
N HIS A 110 8.82 4.67 -0.47
CA HIS A 110 9.46 3.41 -0.79
C HIS A 110 8.49 2.36 -1.31
N SER A 111 7.23 2.35 -0.88
CA SER A 111 6.21 1.46 -1.46
C SER A 111 5.88 1.81 -2.92
N ILE A 112 5.82 3.11 -3.25
CA ILE A 112 5.64 3.57 -4.63
C ILE A 112 6.82 3.19 -5.51
N LEU A 113 8.06 3.38 -5.01
CA LEU A 113 9.26 2.98 -5.75
C LEU A 113 9.30 1.45 -5.96
N ALA A 114 8.88 0.67 -4.95
CA ALA A 114 8.78 -0.78 -5.10
C ALA A 114 7.77 -1.16 -6.19
N ALA A 115 6.58 -0.53 -6.20
CA ALA A 115 5.58 -0.77 -7.23
C ALA A 115 6.10 -0.43 -8.64
N ASN A 116 6.85 0.67 -8.79
CA ASN A 116 7.51 1.01 -10.06
C ASN A 116 8.53 -0.05 -10.50
N CYS A 117 9.31 -0.59 -9.54
CA CYS A 117 10.27 -1.64 -9.85
C CYS A 117 9.60 -2.95 -10.26
N LEU A 118 8.45 -3.31 -9.63
CA LEU A 118 7.65 -4.46 -10.06
C LEU A 118 7.16 -4.30 -11.49
N ASP A 119 6.63 -3.12 -11.80
CA ASP A 119 6.12 -2.78 -13.13
C ASP A 119 7.21 -2.86 -14.22
N LEU A 120 8.46 -2.59 -13.85
CA LEU A 120 9.63 -2.68 -14.74
C LEU A 120 10.27 -4.09 -14.74
N GLY A 121 9.76 -5.06 -13.98
CA GLY A 121 10.34 -6.40 -13.84
C GLY A 121 11.61 -6.47 -12.99
N ASP A 122 12.00 -5.39 -12.29
CA ASP A 122 13.16 -5.41 -11.39
C ASP A 122 12.75 -5.86 -9.98
N TYR A 123 12.50 -7.14 -9.84
CA TYR A 123 12.02 -7.75 -8.59
C TYR A 123 13.02 -7.63 -7.45
N LEU A 124 14.33 -7.68 -7.73
CA LEU A 124 15.35 -7.54 -6.68
C LEU A 124 15.34 -6.12 -6.08
N LEU A 125 15.23 -5.11 -6.92
CA LEU A 125 15.15 -3.72 -6.49
C LEU A 125 13.81 -3.45 -5.79
N ALA A 126 12.71 -4.03 -6.28
CA ALA A 126 11.41 -3.97 -5.63
C ALA A 126 11.49 -4.50 -4.18
N VAL A 127 12.08 -5.68 -3.96
CA VAL A 127 12.29 -6.24 -2.63
C VAL A 127 13.14 -5.33 -1.76
N CYS A 128 14.18 -4.68 -2.30
CA CYS A 128 14.99 -3.71 -1.57
C CYS A 128 14.17 -2.50 -1.10
N HIS A 129 13.29 -1.99 -1.97
CA HIS A 129 12.41 -0.89 -1.63
C HIS A 129 11.34 -1.30 -0.61
N PHE A 130 10.72 -2.49 -0.74
CA PHE A 130 9.79 -2.99 0.27
C PHE A 130 10.44 -3.18 1.64
N LYS A 131 11.69 -3.62 1.72
CA LYS A 131 12.42 -3.68 3.00
C LYS A 131 12.60 -2.30 3.64
N LYS A 132 12.88 -1.27 2.85
CA LYS A 132 12.97 0.11 3.34
C LYS A 132 11.59 0.64 3.78
N ALA A 133 10.54 0.39 2.98
CA ALA A 133 9.17 0.73 3.35
C ALA A 133 8.77 0.05 4.67
N HIS A 134 9.12 -1.23 4.84
CA HIS A 134 8.86 -1.98 6.06
C HIS A 134 9.62 -1.43 7.28
N ALA A 135 10.86 -0.98 7.11
CA ALA A 135 11.61 -0.33 8.17
C ALA A 135 10.94 0.99 8.61
N ALA A 136 10.51 1.82 7.65
CA ALA A 136 9.78 3.05 7.93
C ALA A 136 8.41 2.79 8.59
N LEU A 137 7.70 1.75 8.17
CA LEU A 137 6.44 1.31 8.78
C LEU A 137 6.65 0.87 10.24
N ASN A 138 7.69 0.09 10.53
CA ASN A 138 8.02 -0.31 11.91
C ASN A 138 8.34 0.91 12.77
N GLU A 139 9.02 1.92 12.21
CA GLU A 139 9.26 3.19 12.91
C GLU A 139 7.96 3.94 13.16
N SER A 140 7.03 3.97 12.21
CA SER A 140 5.69 4.55 12.40
C SER A 140 4.94 3.85 13.54
N LEU A 141 4.96 2.52 13.60
CA LEU A 141 4.36 1.74 14.69
C LEU A 141 5.03 2.03 16.05
N ARG A 142 6.37 2.15 16.07
CA ARG A 142 7.12 2.49 17.29
C ARG A 142 6.74 3.87 17.80
N LEU A 143 6.72 4.87 16.91
CA LEU A 143 6.37 6.24 17.26
C LEU A 143 4.92 6.35 17.72
N ASN A 144 4.00 5.64 17.04
CA ASN A 144 2.58 5.61 17.42
C ASN A 144 2.37 5.09 18.85
N ARG A 145 3.20 4.15 19.31
CA ARG A 145 3.18 3.67 20.71
C ARG A 145 3.67 4.74 21.70
N LEU A 146 4.60 5.60 21.31
CA LEU A 146 5.12 6.66 22.20
C LEU A 146 4.08 7.74 22.50
N PHE A 147 3.06 7.91 21.64
CA PHE A 147 1.92 8.78 21.92
C PHE A 147 0.89 8.17 22.89
N SER A 148 1.06 6.91 23.32
CA SER A 148 0.09 6.16 24.12
C SER A 148 -0.16 6.67 25.56
N HIS A 149 0.56 7.72 25.98
CA HIS A 149 0.29 8.41 27.26
C HIS A 149 -0.96 9.30 27.21
N GLN A 150 -1.60 9.39 26.06
CA GLN A 150 -2.82 10.16 25.89
C GLN A 150 -4.02 9.26 26.24
N THR A 151 -4.69 9.58 27.33
CA THR A 151 -5.93 8.93 27.77
C THR A 151 -7.16 9.29 26.95
N ASP A 152 -6.97 10.07 25.89
CA ASP A 152 -8.04 10.54 25.02
C ASP A 152 -8.61 9.37 24.17
N MET A 153 -9.93 9.18 24.27
CA MET A 153 -10.66 8.17 23.50
C MET A 153 -10.51 8.36 21.99
N VAL A 154 -10.40 9.61 21.53
CA VAL A 154 -10.22 9.94 20.12
C VAL A 154 -8.86 9.44 19.63
N PHE A 155 -7.82 9.64 20.44
CA PHE A 155 -6.49 9.11 20.14
C PHE A 155 -6.44 7.59 20.14
N GLN A 156 -7.07 6.94 21.10
CA GLN A 156 -7.12 5.46 21.16
C GLN A 156 -7.79 4.88 19.91
N LYS A 157 -8.88 5.50 19.45
CA LYS A 157 -9.53 5.11 18.20
C LYS A 157 -8.60 5.30 17.01
N TYR A 158 -7.98 6.48 16.89
CA TYR A 158 -6.98 6.77 15.86
C TYR A 158 -5.86 5.71 15.86
N GLN A 159 -5.28 5.44 17.05
CA GLN A 159 -4.17 4.50 17.21
C GLN A 159 -4.57 3.08 16.77
N LYS A 160 -5.75 2.60 17.18
CA LYS A 160 -6.27 1.29 16.77
C LYS A 160 -6.43 1.20 15.26
N GLU A 161 -7.06 2.18 14.65
CA GLU A 161 -7.30 2.22 13.20
C GLU A 161 -6.01 2.36 12.40
N SER A 162 -5.07 3.18 12.87
CA SER A 162 -3.77 3.37 12.22
C SER A 162 -2.91 2.12 12.29
N ASN A 163 -2.84 1.48 13.46
CA ASN A 163 -2.09 0.24 13.63
C ASN A 163 -2.62 -0.87 12.71
N MET A 164 -3.93 -1.01 12.61
CA MET A 164 -4.54 -2.01 11.72
C MET A 164 -4.10 -1.79 10.28
N ARG A 165 -4.20 -0.58 9.76
CA ARG A 165 -3.82 -0.25 8.37
C ARG A 165 -2.32 -0.40 8.11
N LEU A 166 -1.49 -0.08 9.10
CA LEU A 166 -0.04 -0.33 9.01
C LEU A 166 0.27 -1.83 8.95
N HIS A 167 -0.43 -2.66 9.73
CA HIS A 167 -0.28 -4.11 9.64
C HIS A 167 -0.76 -4.66 8.31
N ASP A 168 -1.82 -4.12 7.74
CA ASP A 168 -2.31 -4.52 6.42
C ASP A 168 -1.34 -4.16 5.29
N LEU A 169 -0.74 -2.96 5.33
CA LEU A 169 0.35 -2.60 4.42
C LEU A 169 1.52 -3.59 4.51
N ARG A 170 1.90 -3.94 5.74
CA ARG A 170 2.94 -4.93 5.98
C ARG A 170 2.61 -6.28 5.36
N GLU A 171 1.38 -6.74 5.53
CA GLU A 171 0.90 -8.02 4.99
C GLU A 171 0.96 -8.03 3.47
N ILE A 172 0.45 -6.98 2.81
CA ILE A 172 0.53 -6.82 1.36
C ILE A 172 1.98 -6.96 0.87
N TRP A 173 2.90 -6.21 1.46
CA TRP A 173 4.30 -6.21 1.03
C TRP A 173 5.00 -7.54 1.29
N LEU A 174 4.67 -8.23 2.38
CA LEU A 174 5.24 -9.56 2.67
C LEU A 174 4.78 -10.59 1.64
N ARG A 175 3.51 -10.57 1.22
CA ARG A 175 2.99 -11.44 0.17
C ARG A 175 3.76 -11.20 -1.13
N VAL A 176 3.86 -9.95 -1.57
CA VAL A 176 4.58 -9.59 -2.80
C VAL A 176 6.07 -9.95 -2.74
N MET A 177 6.74 -9.64 -1.63
CA MET A 177 8.16 -10.02 -1.46
C MET A 177 8.38 -11.53 -1.44
N HIS A 178 7.39 -12.31 -1.00
CA HIS A 178 7.45 -13.77 -1.09
C HIS A 178 7.40 -14.21 -2.54
N ASP A 179 6.50 -13.65 -3.33
CA ASP A 179 6.33 -14.01 -4.74
C ASP A 179 7.56 -13.60 -5.58
N CYS A 180 8.11 -12.41 -5.36
CA CYS A 180 9.34 -11.94 -6.03
C CYS A 180 10.58 -12.82 -5.79
N ARG A 181 10.51 -13.82 -4.92
CA ARG A 181 11.64 -14.72 -4.60
C ARG A 181 11.50 -16.12 -5.18
N LYS A 182 10.37 -16.39 -5.82
CA LYS A 182 10.15 -17.65 -6.54
C LYS A 182 10.84 -17.63 -7.89
#